data_a9b80dbbba38dca5e5db51733f437e77
#
_entry.id   a9b80dbbba38dca5e5db51733f437e77
#
_cell.length_a   1.000
_cell.length_b   1.000
_cell.length_c   1.000
_cell.angle_alpha   90.00
_cell.angle_beta   90.00
_cell.angle_gamma   90.00
#
_symmetry.space_group_name_H-M   'P 1'
#
loop_
_entity.id
_entity.type
_entity.pdbx_description
1 polymer ?
#
loop_
_entity_poly.entity_id
_entity_poly.type
_entity_poly.pdbx_seq_one_letter_code
_entity_poly.pdbx_strand_id
1 'polypeptide(L)'
;MSIHYKKEIISPEVLQELYPLTEEQKKLKQHKDEEIKAVITGASDKFLVIIGPCSADHEDSVCEYTSRLARIQEQVKDKILIIPRIYTNKPRTTGEGYKGIVHQPDQEKKEDFMEGLIAMRKMHLRSISETGFFAADEMLYPENWPYISDILSYVAVGARSVEDQQHRMTVSGMDVPAGMKNPTSGDFSVMLNS
;
A
#
# COMPACT_ATOMS: atom_id res chain seq x y z
N MET A 1 -21.63 -21.35 -19.10
CA MET A 1 -20.93 -20.11 -19.56
C MET A 1 -19.44 -20.35 -19.35
N SER A 2 -18.61 -20.05 -20.34
CA SER A 2 -17.16 -20.16 -20.23
C SER A 2 -16.56 -18.81 -19.79
N ILE A 3 -15.46 -18.85 -19.06
CA ILE A 3 -14.66 -17.65 -18.72
C ILE A 3 -13.92 -17.24 -19.99
N HIS A 4 -13.99 -15.95 -20.33
CA HIS A 4 -13.23 -15.38 -21.45
C HIS A 4 -12.17 -14.44 -20.90
N TYR A 5 -10.91 -14.77 -21.11
CA TYR A 5 -9.79 -13.89 -20.79
C TYR A 5 -9.69 -12.79 -21.85
N LYS A 6 -9.64 -11.54 -21.41
CA LYS A 6 -9.63 -10.37 -22.31
C LYS A 6 -8.22 -9.90 -22.67
N LYS A 7 -7.28 -10.01 -21.72
CA LYS A 7 -5.91 -9.51 -21.85
C LYS A 7 -5.01 -10.28 -20.91
N GLU A 8 -3.81 -10.59 -21.35
CA GLU A 8 -2.72 -11.00 -20.48
C GLU A 8 -2.10 -9.77 -19.85
N ILE A 9 -1.77 -9.85 -18.56
CA ILE A 9 -1.10 -8.78 -17.82
C ILE A 9 0.32 -9.20 -17.50
N ILE A 10 1.20 -8.22 -17.33
CA ILE A 10 2.60 -8.43 -16.94
C ILE A 10 2.66 -9.22 -15.61
N SER A 11 3.62 -10.15 -15.51
CA SER A 11 3.80 -10.84 -14.22
C SER A 11 4.46 -9.93 -13.17
N PRO A 12 4.26 -10.20 -11.87
CA PRO A 12 4.91 -9.44 -10.80
C PRO A 12 6.43 -9.40 -10.92
N GLU A 13 7.05 -10.53 -11.25
CA GLU A 13 8.50 -10.66 -11.38
C GLU A 13 9.04 -9.74 -12.48
N VAL A 14 8.41 -9.78 -13.66
CA VAL A 14 8.78 -8.91 -14.78
C VAL A 14 8.59 -7.44 -14.43
N LEU A 15 7.51 -7.07 -13.73
CA LEU A 15 7.31 -5.67 -13.31
C LEU A 15 8.37 -5.22 -12.29
N GLN A 16 8.75 -6.09 -11.35
CA GLN A 16 9.80 -5.81 -10.39
C GLN A 16 11.18 -5.68 -11.04
N GLU A 17 11.47 -6.49 -12.06
CA GLU A 17 12.69 -6.40 -12.86
C GLU A 17 12.76 -5.11 -13.70
N LEU A 18 11.64 -4.65 -14.24
CA LEU A 18 11.58 -3.41 -15.02
C LEU A 18 11.70 -2.15 -14.15
N TYR A 19 11.22 -2.23 -12.91
CA TYR A 19 11.21 -1.11 -11.96
C TYR A 19 11.74 -1.59 -10.59
N PRO A 20 13.04 -1.92 -10.48
CA PRO A 20 13.61 -2.47 -9.26
C PRO A 20 13.89 -1.38 -8.21
N LEU A 21 14.01 -1.81 -6.95
CA LEU A 21 14.72 -1.03 -5.92
C LEU A 21 16.22 -1.04 -6.19
N THR A 22 16.89 0.08 -5.93
CA THR A 22 18.36 0.10 -5.86
C THR A 22 18.85 -0.66 -4.63
N GLU A 23 20.13 -1.03 -4.60
CA GLU A 23 20.72 -1.71 -3.45
C GLU A 23 20.69 -0.85 -2.16
N GLU A 24 20.81 0.47 -2.30
CA GLU A 24 20.66 1.41 -1.18
C GLU A 24 19.21 1.42 -0.67
N GLN A 25 18.24 1.42 -1.57
CA GLN A 25 16.81 1.39 -1.21
C GLN A 25 16.43 0.05 -0.55
N LYS A 26 16.99 -1.10 -0.99
CA LYS A 26 16.77 -2.39 -0.33
C LYS A 26 17.31 -2.40 1.10
N LYS A 27 18.49 -1.86 1.33
CA LYS A 27 19.07 -1.72 2.68
C LYS A 27 18.23 -0.77 3.55
N LEU A 28 17.77 0.34 2.97
CA LEU A 28 16.90 1.27 3.66
C LEU A 28 15.55 0.60 4.02
N LYS A 29 14.97 -0.19 3.10
CA LYS A 29 13.75 -0.96 3.35
C LYS A 29 13.90 -1.88 4.55
N GLN A 30 14.97 -2.68 4.57
CA GLN A 30 15.25 -3.59 5.67
C GLN A 30 15.34 -2.83 7.01
N HIS A 31 16.07 -1.71 7.04
CA HIS A 31 16.19 -0.90 8.24
C HIS A 31 14.84 -0.34 8.71
N LYS A 32 14.01 0.15 7.77
CA LYS A 32 12.68 0.68 8.08
C LYS A 32 11.73 -0.39 8.59
N ASP A 33 11.77 -1.59 8.03
CA ASP A 33 10.97 -2.71 8.50
C ASP A 33 11.36 -3.15 9.92
N GLU A 34 12.66 -3.13 10.24
CA GLU A 34 13.16 -3.39 11.59
C GLU A 34 12.68 -2.31 12.58
N GLU A 35 12.71 -1.02 12.21
CA GLU A 35 12.17 0.06 13.04
C GLU A 35 10.68 -0.13 13.32
N ILE A 36 9.89 -0.44 12.29
CA ILE A 36 8.44 -0.67 12.41
C ILE A 36 8.15 -1.89 13.29
N LYS A 37 8.87 -2.97 13.06
CA LYS A 37 8.77 -4.19 13.87
C LYS A 37 9.07 -3.91 15.34
N ALA A 38 10.12 -3.13 15.63
CA ALA A 38 10.46 -2.76 17.00
C ALA A 38 9.35 -2.00 17.71
N VAL A 39 8.65 -1.10 17.01
CA VAL A 39 7.49 -0.38 17.57
C VAL A 39 6.32 -1.33 17.82
N ILE A 40 5.96 -2.17 16.86
CA ILE A 40 4.81 -3.07 16.96
C ILE A 40 5.02 -4.13 18.06
N THR A 41 6.24 -4.62 18.23
CA THR A 41 6.57 -5.63 19.27
C THR A 41 6.86 -5.03 20.64
N GLY A 42 6.81 -3.70 20.79
CA GLY A 42 7.10 -3.02 22.05
C GLY A 42 8.60 -2.93 22.41
N ALA A 43 9.49 -3.22 21.46
CA ALA A 43 10.93 -3.04 21.64
C ALA A 43 11.35 -1.56 21.48
N SER A 44 10.48 -0.71 21.00
CA SER A 44 10.64 0.74 20.89
C SER A 44 9.45 1.47 21.48
N ASP A 45 9.71 2.53 22.22
CA ASP A 45 8.68 3.40 22.84
C ASP A 45 8.09 4.45 21.87
N LYS A 46 8.46 4.40 20.60
CA LYS A 46 7.91 5.32 19.61
C LYS A 46 6.43 5.00 19.31
N PHE A 47 5.68 6.04 18.98
CA PHE A 47 4.32 5.90 18.53
C PHE A 47 4.28 5.76 17.00
N LEU A 48 3.60 4.72 16.47
CA LEU A 48 3.43 4.50 15.04
C LEU A 48 2.25 5.31 14.50
N VAL A 49 2.50 6.12 13.47
CA VAL A 49 1.47 6.92 12.81
C VAL A 49 1.40 6.56 11.33
N ILE A 50 0.26 6.00 10.91
CA ILE A 50 -0.03 5.72 9.50
C ILE A 50 -0.97 6.81 8.99
N ILE A 51 -0.47 7.70 8.15
CA ILE A 51 -1.20 8.91 7.76
C ILE A 51 -1.03 9.24 6.28
N GLY A 52 -2.12 9.67 5.64
CA GLY A 52 -2.10 10.08 4.24
C GLY A 52 -3.50 10.38 3.69
N PRO A 53 -3.58 10.77 2.42
CA PRO A 53 -4.85 11.03 1.74
C PRO A 53 -5.73 9.78 1.69
N CYS A 54 -7.02 9.97 1.43
CA CYS A 54 -7.97 8.86 1.31
C CYS A 54 -7.71 8.00 0.06
N SER A 55 -7.14 8.60 -0.99
CA SER A 55 -6.83 7.93 -2.26
C SER A 55 -5.60 8.59 -2.88
N ALA A 56 -4.69 7.78 -3.38
CA ALA A 56 -3.56 8.22 -4.18
C ALA A 56 -3.99 8.22 -5.64
N ASP A 57 -4.41 9.36 -6.14
CA ASP A 57 -5.00 9.54 -7.46
C ASP A 57 -4.11 10.34 -8.43
N HIS A 58 -3.15 11.09 -7.89
CA HIS A 58 -2.25 11.90 -8.67
C HIS A 58 -0.83 11.84 -8.10
N GLU A 59 0.13 11.36 -8.88
CA GLU A 59 1.50 11.08 -8.43
C GLU A 59 2.19 12.30 -7.83
N ASP A 60 2.14 13.48 -8.50
CA ASP A 60 2.80 14.69 -8.01
C ASP A 60 2.22 15.15 -6.65
N SER A 61 0.90 15.09 -6.48
CA SER A 61 0.25 15.45 -5.22
C SER A 61 0.66 14.51 -4.09
N VAL A 62 0.79 13.22 -4.38
CA VAL A 62 1.23 12.21 -3.41
C VAL A 62 2.69 12.45 -3.02
N CYS A 63 3.57 12.68 -4.00
CA CYS A 63 5.00 12.93 -3.75
C CYS A 63 5.22 14.25 -3.01
N GLU A 64 4.48 15.30 -3.32
CA GLU A 64 4.51 16.54 -2.54
C GLU A 64 4.07 16.31 -1.08
N TYR A 65 2.97 15.58 -0.87
CA TYR A 65 2.50 15.24 0.47
C TYR A 65 3.53 14.44 1.27
N THR A 66 4.09 13.39 0.67
CA THR A 66 5.11 12.55 1.34
C THR A 66 6.39 13.33 1.61
N SER A 67 6.78 14.25 0.75
CA SER A 67 7.93 15.16 0.98
C SER A 67 7.71 16.10 2.17
N ARG A 68 6.48 16.58 2.36
CA ARG A 68 6.12 17.35 3.58
C ARG A 68 6.18 16.48 4.83
N LEU A 69 5.67 15.25 4.76
CA LEU A 69 5.76 14.29 5.88
C LEU A 69 7.20 13.95 6.24
N ALA A 70 8.11 13.81 5.26
CA ALA A 70 9.51 13.53 5.53
C ALA A 70 10.18 14.64 6.36
N ARG A 71 9.86 15.90 6.09
CA ARG A 71 10.33 17.02 6.90
C ARG A 71 9.77 17.00 8.34
N ILE A 72 8.52 16.60 8.50
CA ILE A 72 7.90 16.43 9.83
C ILE A 72 8.53 15.25 10.56
N GLN A 73 8.79 14.13 9.86
CA GLN A 73 9.44 12.96 10.45
C GLN A 73 10.77 13.33 11.09
N GLU A 74 11.58 14.17 10.47
CA GLU A 74 12.86 14.61 11.05
C GLU A 74 12.69 15.36 12.38
N GLN A 75 11.58 16.08 12.54
CA GLN A 75 11.29 16.85 13.75
C GLN A 75 10.73 15.99 14.88
N VAL A 76 10.10 14.86 14.57
CA VAL A 76 9.39 14.02 15.55
C VAL A 76 9.99 12.62 15.70
N LYS A 77 11.08 12.32 15.02
CA LYS A 77 11.68 10.97 14.90
C LYS A 77 12.03 10.31 16.22
N ASP A 78 12.22 11.11 17.28
CA ASP A 78 12.54 10.59 18.61
C ASP A 78 11.32 9.93 19.29
N LYS A 79 10.10 10.31 18.89
CA LYS A 79 8.86 9.89 19.52
C LYS A 79 7.87 9.23 18.57
N ILE A 80 7.93 9.57 17.30
CA ILE A 80 6.95 9.15 16.30
C ILE A 80 7.67 8.53 15.10
N LEU A 81 7.16 7.39 14.68
CA LEU A 81 7.51 6.75 13.40
C LEU A 81 6.33 6.90 12.44
N ILE A 82 6.54 7.63 11.34
CA ILE A 82 5.50 7.87 10.34
C ILE A 82 5.62 6.86 9.20
N ILE A 83 4.50 6.25 8.84
CA ILE A 83 4.32 5.50 7.60
C ILE A 83 3.32 6.29 6.74
N PRO A 84 3.73 6.85 5.59
CA PRO A 84 2.79 7.51 4.71
C PRO A 84 1.79 6.51 4.13
N ARG A 85 0.53 6.93 4.05
CA ARG A 85 -0.53 6.15 3.43
C ARG A 85 -0.66 6.54 1.97
N ILE A 86 -0.37 5.62 1.07
CA ILE A 86 -0.50 5.77 -0.38
C ILE A 86 -1.47 4.68 -0.86
N TYR A 87 -2.78 4.94 -0.75
CA TYR A 87 -3.81 3.97 -1.13
C TYR A 87 -4.12 4.09 -2.61
N THR A 88 -3.62 3.12 -3.38
CA THR A 88 -3.67 3.09 -4.85
C THR A 88 -4.97 2.51 -5.40
N ASN A 89 -5.74 1.85 -4.57
CA ASN A 89 -7.07 1.33 -4.89
C ASN A 89 -8.17 2.09 -4.15
N LYS A 90 -9.34 2.19 -4.77
CA LYS A 90 -10.52 2.81 -4.18
C LYS A 90 -11.72 1.86 -4.24
N PRO A 91 -12.13 1.27 -3.11
CA PRO A 91 -13.30 0.41 -3.10
C PRO A 91 -14.58 1.23 -3.36
N ARG A 92 -15.42 0.73 -4.28
CA ARG A 92 -16.70 1.36 -4.65
C ARG A 92 -17.83 0.34 -4.52
N THR A 93 -18.70 0.55 -3.55
CA THR A 93 -19.85 -0.35 -3.29
C THR A 93 -20.85 -0.35 -4.45
N THR A 94 -21.07 0.81 -5.09
CA THR A 94 -21.99 0.95 -6.24
C THR A 94 -21.32 0.63 -7.58
N GLY A 95 -19.98 0.48 -7.60
CA GLY A 95 -19.19 0.32 -8.83
C GLY A 95 -19.00 1.59 -9.64
N GLU A 96 -19.58 2.72 -9.21
CA GLU A 96 -19.49 4.01 -9.89
C GLU A 96 -18.33 4.88 -9.35
N GLY A 97 -17.83 5.78 -10.19
CA GLY A 97 -16.78 6.75 -9.87
C GLY A 97 -15.37 6.18 -9.93
N TYR A 98 -14.40 7.04 -9.67
CA TYR A 98 -12.96 6.71 -9.73
C TYR A 98 -12.59 5.55 -8.79
N LYS A 99 -11.93 4.53 -9.33
CA LYS A 99 -11.60 3.26 -8.64
C LYS A 99 -10.14 3.17 -8.16
N GLY A 100 -9.39 4.25 -8.24
CA GLY A 100 -7.97 4.29 -7.89
C GLY A 100 -7.04 4.18 -9.10
N ILE A 101 -5.78 4.54 -8.89
CA ILE A 101 -4.76 4.59 -9.93
C ILE A 101 -4.52 3.22 -10.59
N VAL A 102 -4.72 2.13 -9.85
CA VAL A 102 -4.58 0.76 -10.39
C VAL A 102 -5.58 0.45 -11.50
N HIS A 103 -6.77 1.01 -11.44
CA HIS A 103 -7.77 0.82 -12.49
C HIS A 103 -7.73 1.89 -13.57
N GLN A 104 -7.45 3.11 -13.17
CA GLN A 104 -7.55 4.28 -14.02
C GLN A 104 -6.39 5.24 -13.72
N PRO A 105 -5.18 4.93 -14.23
CA PRO A 105 -3.98 5.74 -13.99
C PRO A 105 -4.09 7.16 -14.57
N ASP A 106 -4.88 7.33 -15.62
CA ASP A 106 -5.23 8.61 -16.22
C ASP A 106 -6.75 8.79 -16.12
N GLN A 107 -7.19 9.76 -15.31
CA GLN A 107 -8.61 9.98 -15.02
C GLN A 107 -9.42 10.46 -16.26
N GLU A 108 -8.74 10.98 -17.28
CA GLU A 108 -9.36 11.43 -18.53
C GLU A 108 -9.50 10.32 -19.57
N LYS A 109 -8.86 9.15 -19.33
CA LYS A 109 -8.87 8.00 -20.22
C LYS A 109 -9.72 6.85 -19.67
N LYS A 110 -9.94 5.86 -20.55
CA LYS A 110 -10.57 4.59 -20.15
C LYS A 110 -9.69 3.85 -19.16
N GLU A 111 -10.32 3.00 -18.36
CA GLU A 111 -9.64 2.09 -17.45
C GLU A 111 -8.61 1.21 -18.19
N ASP A 112 -7.37 1.18 -17.67
CA ASP A 112 -6.33 0.24 -18.11
C ASP A 112 -5.60 -0.30 -16.88
N PHE A 113 -5.94 -1.52 -16.51
CA PHE A 113 -5.41 -2.17 -15.32
C PHE A 113 -3.91 -2.46 -15.42
N MET A 114 -3.40 -2.77 -16.63
CA MET A 114 -1.97 -3.02 -16.82
C MET A 114 -1.15 -1.74 -16.60
N GLU A 115 -1.55 -0.64 -17.23
CA GLU A 115 -0.94 0.67 -17.01
C GLU A 115 -1.09 1.11 -15.55
N GLY A 116 -2.20 0.74 -14.92
CA GLY A 116 -2.46 1.01 -13.50
C GLY A 116 -1.49 0.30 -12.56
N LEU A 117 -1.13 -0.96 -12.81
CA LEU A 117 -0.11 -1.69 -12.04
C LEU A 117 1.27 -1.02 -12.17
N ILE A 118 1.62 -0.58 -13.38
CA ILE A 118 2.87 0.17 -13.62
C ILE A 118 2.85 1.52 -12.87
N ALA A 119 1.76 2.26 -12.97
CA ALA A 119 1.60 3.56 -12.32
C ALA A 119 1.66 3.44 -10.78
N MET A 120 1.00 2.44 -10.23
CA MET A 120 1.04 2.11 -8.80
C MET A 120 2.50 1.92 -8.33
N ARG A 121 3.25 1.04 -8.99
CA ARG A 121 4.64 0.77 -8.63
C ARG A 121 5.53 1.99 -8.78
N LYS A 122 5.41 2.72 -9.88
CA LYS A 122 6.18 3.97 -10.13
C LYS A 122 5.94 5.03 -9.07
N MET A 123 4.69 5.25 -8.66
CA MET A 123 4.32 6.22 -7.62
C MET A 123 5.00 5.88 -6.28
N HIS A 124 4.98 4.62 -5.87
CA HIS A 124 5.68 4.19 -4.66
C HIS A 124 7.19 4.36 -4.77
N LEU A 125 7.80 3.93 -5.88
CA LEU A 125 9.25 4.07 -6.11
C LEU A 125 9.70 5.53 -6.13
N ARG A 126 8.91 6.43 -6.72
CA ARG A 126 9.20 7.86 -6.70
C ARG A 126 9.13 8.42 -5.28
N SER A 127 8.10 8.08 -4.51
CA SER A 127 8.01 8.46 -3.10
C SER A 127 9.23 7.97 -2.31
N ILE A 128 9.65 6.72 -2.51
CA ILE A 128 10.85 6.16 -1.87
C ILE A 128 12.10 6.94 -2.27
N SER A 129 12.27 7.24 -3.55
CA SER A 129 13.44 7.96 -4.06
C SER A 129 13.53 9.39 -3.55
N GLU A 130 12.39 10.08 -3.42
CA GLU A 130 12.35 11.48 -2.98
C GLU A 130 12.41 11.63 -1.45
N THR A 131 11.95 10.64 -0.69
CA THR A 131 11.71 10.79 0.74
C THR A 131 12.32 9.70 1.63
N GLY A 132 12.68 8.57 1.07
CA GLY A 132 13.10 7.39 1.83
C GLY A 132 11.96 6.67 2.57
N PHE A 133 10.71 7.07 2.35
CA PHE A 133 9.55 6.41 2.95
C PHE A 133 9.08 5.21 2.13
N PHE A 134 8.95 4.08 2.83
CA PHE A 134 8.17 2.94 2.37
C PHE A 134 6.77 3.05 2.96
N ALA A 135 5.78 3.07 2.08
CA ALA A 135 4.42 3.45 2.45
C ALA A 135 3.55 2.27 2.92
N ALA A 136 2.36 2.62 3.38
CA ALA A 136 1.24 1.70 3.55
C ALA A 136 0.31 1.78 2.33
N ASP A 137 -0.17 0.64 1.84
CA ASP A 137 -1.28 0.60 0.87
C ASP A 137 -2.43 -0.28 1.39
N GLU A 138 -3.64 -0.06 0.87
CA GLU A 138 -4.79 -0.90 1.17
C GLU A 138 -4.86 -2.07 0.18
N MET A 139 -4.75 -3.28 0.69
CA MET A 139 -4.93 -4.49 -0.11
C MET A 139 -6.42 -4.67 -0.42
N LEU A 140 -6.86 -4.06 -1.53
CA LEU A 140 -8.22 -4.27 -2.04
C LEU A 140 -8.34 -5.58 -2.81
N TYR A 141 -7.28 -5.93 -3.54
CA TYR A 141 -7.15 -7.17 -4.29
C TYR A 141 -5.87 -7.89 -3.84
N PRO A 142 -5.97 -9.08 -3.22
CA PRO A 142 -4.79 -9.85 -2.80
C PRO A 142 -3.83 -10.14 -3.96
N GLU A 143 -4.34 -10.28 -5.18
CA GLU A 143 -3.57 -10.53 -6.39
C GLU A 143 -2.62 -9.40 -6.74
N ASN A 144 -2.84 -8.19 -6.23
CA ASN A 144 -1.95 -7.05 -6.45
C ASN A 144 -0.72 -7.07 -5.53
N TRP A 145 -0.77 -7.81 -4.42
CA TRP A 145 0.31 -7.87 -3.44
C TRP A 145 1.69 -8.21 -4.04
N PRO A 146 1.83 -9.24 -4.89
CA PRO A 146 3.14 -9.58 -5.45
C PRO A 146 3.80 -8.46 -6.26
N TYR A 147 3.02 -7.52 -6.82
CA TYR A 147 3.56 -6.41 -7.62
C TYR A 147 4.25 -5.31 -6.80
N ILE A 148 3.96 -5.24 -5.49
CA ILE A 148 4.42 -4.17 -4.59
C ILE A 148 4.97 -4.71 -3.26
N SER A 149 5.08 -6.02 -3.08
CA SER A 149 5.50 -6.66 -1.84
C SER A 149 6.87 -6.20 -1.36
N ASP A 150 7.79 -5.91 -2.28
CA ASP A 150 9.15 -5.45 -2.01
C ASP A 150 9.25 -3.96 -1.66
N ILE A 151 8.18 -3.17 -1.87
CA ILE A 151 8.19 -1.70 -1.70
C ILE A 151 7.22 -1.17 -0.65
N LEU A 152 6.44 -2.03 0.00
CA LEU A 152 5.55 -1.63 1.11
C LEU A 152 6.14 -2.01 2.46
N SER A 153 5.90 -1.18 3.47
CA SER A 153 6.22 -1.47 4.87
C SER A 153 5.01 -1.73 5.76
N TYR A 154 3.81 -1.58 5.23
CA TYR A 154 2.57 -1.85 5.94
C TYR A 154 1.42 -2.11 4.96
N VAL A 155 0.53 -3.02 5.31
CA VAL A 155 -0.67 -3.32 4.54
C VAL A 155 -1.92 -3.08 5.38
N ALA A 156 -2.92 -2.40 4.82
CA ALA A 156 -4.22 -2.27 5.45
C ALA A 156 -5.24 -3.19 4.76
N VAL A 157 -6.01 -3.93 5.55
CA VAL A 157 -7.20 -4.64 5.07
C VAL A 157 -8.43 -3.80 5.38
N GLY A 158 -9.13 -3.38 4.34
CA GLY A 158 -10.27 -2.49 4.45
C GLY A 158 -11.49 -3.13 5.10
N ALA A 159 -12.41 -2.30 5.58
CA ALA A 159 -13.62 -2.73 6.27
C ALA A 159 -14.54 -3.65 5.44
N ARG A 160 -14.44 -3.62 4.11
CA ARG A 160 -15.21 -4.51 3.21
C ARG A 160 -14.53 -5.87 2.98
N SER A 161 -13.25 -5.98 3.30
CA SER A 161 -12.40 -7.14 3.00
C SER A 161 -12.00 -7.93 4.25
N VAL A 162 -12.20 -7.38 5.45
CA VAL A 162 -11.75 -7.98 6.72
C VAL A 162 -12.40 -9.35 7.01
N GLU A 163 -13.57 -9.63 6.46
CA GLU A 163 -14.27 -10.91 6.61
C GLU A 163 -13.92 -11.91 5.48
N ASP A 164 -13.23 -11.45 4.43
CA ASP A 164 -12.89 -12.28 3.28
C ASP A 164 -11.71 -13.22 3.58
N GLN A 165 -11.91 -14.52 3.33
CA GLN A 165 -10.92 -15.55 3.65
C GLN A 165 -9.64 -15.44 2.82
N GLN A 166 -9.72 -14.95 1.60
CA GLN A 166 -8.56 -14.78 0.72
C GLN A 166 -7.65 -13.68 1.24
N HIS A 167 -8.23 -12.53 1.65
CA HIS A 167 -7.47 -11.44 2.29
C HIS A 167 -6.79 -11.92 3.58
N ARG A 168 -7.53 -12.62 4.45
CA ARG A 168 -7.00 -13.13 5.72
C ARG A 168 -5.86 -14.12 5.51
N MET A 169 -6.03 -15.04 4.58
CA MET A 169 -4.98 -16.01 4.23
C MET A 169 -3.74 -15.32 3.67
N THR A 170 -3.92 -14.36 2.76
CA THR A 170 -2.80 -13.62 2.16
C THR A 170 -2.02 -12.86 3.23
N VAL A 171 -2.72 -12.12 4.10
CA VAL A 171 -2.09 -11.37 5.20
C VAL A 171 -1.30 -12.27 6.15
N SER A 172 -1.81 -13.46 6.45
CA SER A 172 -1.11 -14.42 7.32
C SER A 172 0.23 -14.89 6.76
N GLY A 173 0.46 -14.74 5.46
CA GLY A 173 1.70 -15.11 4.78
C GLY A 173 2.64 -13.94 4.46
N MET A 174 2.30 -12.71 4.88
CA MET A 174 3.12 -11.54 4.60
C MET A 174 4.24 -11.36 5.62
N ASP A 175 5.37 -10.83 5.14
CA ASP A 175 6.52 -10.45 5.99
C ASP A 175 6.44 -9.01 6.51
N VAL A 176 5.40 -8.25 6.12
CA VAL A 176 5.16 -6.88 6.59
C VAL A 176 3.95 -6.83 7.52
N PRO A 177 3.92 -5.88 8.47
CA PRO A 177 2.77 -5.70 9.34
C PRO A 177 1.49 -5.40 8.57
N ALA A 178 0.39 -5.98 9.02
CA ALA A 178 -0.92 -5.72 8.46
C ALA A 178 -1.91 -5.23 9.51
N GLY A 179 -2.74 -4.26 9.14
CA GLY A 179 -3.80 -3.72 9.98
C GLY A 179 -5.16 -4.10 9.47
N MET A 180 -5.93 -4.80 10.31
CA MET A 180 -7.32 -5.11 10.03
C MET A 180 -8.20 -3.96 10.49
N LYS A 181 -9.01 -3.41 9.57
CA LYS A 181 -10.03 -2.43 9.95
C LYS A 181 -11.26 -3.15 10.50
N ASN A 182 -11.99 -2.50 11.41
CA ASN A 182 -13.31 -2.99 11.80
C ASN A 182 -14.23 -3.10 10.57
N PRO A 183 -15.11 -4.11 10.49
CA PRO A 183 -16.02 -4.30 9.36
C PRO A 183 -16.99 -3.12 9.22
N THR A 184 -17.70 -3.06 8.09
CA THR A 184 -18.69 -2.00 7.83
C THR A 184 -19.84 -2.00 8.81
N SER A 185 -20.11 -3.13 9.47
CA SER A 185 -21.09 -3.25 10.58
C SER A 185 -20.62 -2.56 11.86
N GLY A 186 -19.33 -2.27 12.01
CA GLY A 186 -18.73 -1.73 13.23
C GLY A 186 -18.46 -2.78 14.32
N ASP A 187 -18.62 -4.06 14.04
CA ASP A 187 -18.40 -5.15 15.01
C ASP A 187 -16.90 -5.41 15.23
N PHE A 188 -16.41 -5.06 16.43
CA PHE A 188 -15.02 -5.26 16.80
C PHE A 188 -14.64 -6.74 16.97
N SER A 189 -15.59 -7.62 17.28
CA SER A 189 -15.30 -9.05 17.45
C SER A 189 -14.84 -9.68 16.14
N VAL A 190 -15.41 -9.26 15.03
CA VAL A 190 -14.98 -9.70 13.69
C VAL A 190 -13.52 -9.27 13.42
N MET A 191 -13.19 -8.03 13.72
CA MET A 191 -11.82 -7.52 13.51
C MET A 191 -10.80 -8.27 14.38
N LEU A 192 -11.13 -8.51 15.66
CA LEU A 192 -10.23 -9.19 16.60
C LEU A 192 -10.00 -10.66 16.24
N ASN A 193 -10.96 -11.29 15.56
CA ASN A 193 -10.89 -12.68 15.13
C ASN A 193 -10.35 -12.86 13.70
N SER A 194 -10.02 -11.76 13.03
CA SER A 194 -9.43 -11.78 11.70
C SER A 194 -7.92 -11.88 11.75
#